data_b1dbbaea49bbe8010daa297e2580804f
#
_entry.id   b1dbbaea49bbe8010daa297e2580804f
#
_cell.length_a   1.000
_cell.length_b   1.000
_cell.length_c   1.000
_cell.angle_alpha   90.00
_cell.angle_beta   90.00
_cell.angle_gamma   90.00
#
_symmetry.space_group_name_H-M   'P 1'
#
loop_
_entity.id
_entity.type
_entity.pdbx_description
1 polymer ?
#
loop_
_entity_poly.entity_id
_entity_poly.type
_entity_poly.pdbx_seq_one_letter_code
_entity_poly.pdbx_strand_id
1 'polypeptide(L)'
;SVVSWLNSFGVSVIVAAINAFEKDRSVCRDELKNYNEVYLKCSMEERIKRDKKKLYLPALNGEKKHVVDVDIPFEKPINADLIIDVENISPDEISKKIIERLKL
;
A
#
# COMPACT_ATOMS: atom_id res chain seq x y z
N SER A 1 11.22 -16.03 1.61
CA SER A 1 10.34 -15.50 0.57
C SER A 1 11.13 -15.08 -0.67
N VAL A 2 10.43 -14.89 -1.78
CA VAL A 2 11.07 -14.43 -3.04
C VAL A 2 11.72 -13.06 -2.84
N VAL A 3 11.08 -12.17 -2.11
CA VAL A 3 11.61 -10.82 -1.84
C VAL A 3 12.91 -10.89 -1.03
N SER A 4 12.94 -11.67 0.04
CA SER A 4 14.15 -11.87 0.85
C SER A 4 15.28 -12.46 0.04
N TRP A 5 14.97 -13.43 -0.80
CA TRP A 5 15.94 -14.09 -1.65
C TRP A 5 16.55 -13.11 -2.66
N LEU A 6 15.72 -12.33 -3.37
CA LEU A 6 16.20 -11.31 -4.30
C LEU A 6 17.03 -10.23 -3.58
N ASN A 7 16.57 -9.79 -2.43
CA ASN A 7 17.25 -8.77 -1.65
C ASN A 7 18.65 -9.24 -1.19
N SER A 8 18.83 -10.53 -0.93
CA SER A 8 20.10 -11.10 -0.55
C SER A 8 21.17 -10.99 -1.64
N PHE A 9 20.75 -10.85 -2.89
CA PHE A 9 21.65 -10.62 -4.05
C PHE A 9 21.85 -9.14 -4.37
N GLY A 10 21.42 -8.23 -3.50
CA GLY A 10 21.51 -6.79 -3.75
C GLY A 10 20.49 -6.25 -4.74
N VAL A 11 19.44 -7.00 -5.03
CA VAL A 11 18.37 -6.56 -5.92
C VAL A 11 17.33 -5.75 -5.14
N SER A 12 17.05 -4.54 -5.62
CA SER A 12 15.96 -3.73 -5.08
C SER A 12 14.60 -4.25 -5.58
N VAL A 13 13.64 -4.36 -4.68
CA VAL A 13 12.32 -4.92 -5.00
C VAL A 13 11.24 -3.91 -4.61
N ILE A 14 10.28 -3.69 -5.51
CA ILE A 14 9.10 -2.88 -5.25
C ILE A 14 7.90 -3.82 -5.19
N VAL A 15 7.16 -3.75 -4.07
CA VAL A 15 5.93 -4.54 -3.90
C VAL A 15 4.76 -3.58 -3.78
N ALA A 16 3.79 -3.71 -4.67
CA ALA A 16 2.53 -2.98 -4.62
C ALA A 16 1.44 -3.95 -4.15
N ALA A 17 1.01 -3.78 -2.91
CA ALA A 17 0.03 -4.68 -2.30
C ALA A 17 -0.80 -3.92 -1.25
N ILE A 18 -1.97 -4.45 -0.93
CA ILE A 18 -2.83 -3.87 0.10
C ILE A 18 -2.22 -4.05 1.49
N ASN A 19 -1.78 -5.27 1.82
CA ASN A 19 -1.13 -5.62 3.09
C ASN A 19 -1.81 -4.97 4.32
N ALA A 20 -3.04 -5.37 4.57
CA ALA A 20 -3.99 -4.68 5.45
C ALA A 20 -3.63 -4.67 6.94
N PHE A 21 -2.79 -5.59 7.42
CA PHE A 21 -2.54 -5.78 8.84
C PHE A 21 -1.15 -5.31 9.26
N GLU A 22 -1.08 -4.52 10.33
CA GLU A 22 0.17 -4.00 10.87
C GLU A 22 1.14 -5.11 11.30
N LYS A 23 0.59 -6.21 11.81
CA LYS A 23 1.37 -7.39 12.19
C LYS A 23 2.22 -7.91 11.02
N ASP A 24 1.63 -8.01 9.84
CA ASP A 24 2.31 -8.52 8.65
C ASP A 24 3.36 -7.53 8.15
N ARG A 25 3.05 -6.23 8.20
CA ARG A 25 3.99 -5.16 7.83
C ARG A 25 5.20 -5.13 8.76
N SER A 26 4.97 -5.34 10.08
CA SER A 26 6.04 -5.40 11.06
C SER A 26 7.00 -6.56 10.79
N VAL A 27 6.48 -7.72 10.40
CA VAL A 27 7.31 -8.87 10.02
C VAL A 27 8.20 -8.53 8.83
N CYS A 28 7.66 -7.86 7.82
CA CYS A 28 8.46 -7.42 6.67
C CYS A 28 9.57 -6.46 7.08
N ARG A 29 9.27 -5.52 7.97
CA ARG A 29 10.26 -4.56 8.48
C ARG A 29 11.39 -5.26 9.22
N ASP A 30 11.08 -6.27 10.00
CA ASP A 30 12.07 -7.01 10.78
C ASP A 30 12.94 -7.93 9.92
N GLU A 31 12.38 -8.52 8.89
CA GLU A 31 13.07 -9.52 8.06
C GLU A 31 13.81 -8.95 6.86
N LEU A 32 13.41 -7.79 6.34
CA LEU A 32 13.97 -7.22 5.13
C LEU A 32 14.95 -6.10 5.43
N LYS A 33 16.12 -6.14 4.79
CA LYS A 33 17.12 -5.07 4.88
C LYS A 33 16.69 -3.88 4.04
N ASN A 34 16.95 -2.67 4.53
CA ASN A 34 16.63 -1.43 3.85
C ASN A 34 15.14 -1.36 3.44
N TYR A 35 14.28 -1.84 4.33
CA TYR A 35 12.85 -1.83 4.13
C TYR A 35 12.31 -0.40 4.21
N ASN A 36 11.54 -0.01 3.20
CA ASN A 36 10.82 1.26 3.18
C ASN A 36 9.34 0.98 2.97
N GLU A 37 8.52 1.55 3.82
CA GLU A 37 7.06 1.42 3.77
C GLU A 37 6.44 2.74 3.34
N VAL A 38 5.72 2.72 2.24
CA VAL A 38 5.01 3.88 1.71
C VAL A 38 3.52 3.65 1.83
N TYR A 39 2.84 4.54 2.54
CA TYR A 39 1.39 4.53 2.66
C TYR A 39 0.78 5.53 1.66
N LEU A 40 0.05 5.01 0.69
CA LEU A 40 -0.71 5.82 -0.25
C LEU A 40 -2.11 6.02 0.32
N LYS A 41 -2.37 7.20 0.85
CA LYS A 41 -3.62 7.54 1.52
C LYS A 41 -4.64 8.07 0.52
N CYS A 42 -5.85 7.52 0.56
CA CYS A 42 -6.94 7.94 -0.32
C CYS A 42 -8.28 7.72 0.39
N SER A 43 -9.21 8.65 0.27
CA SER A 43 -10.54 8.50 0.85
C SER A 43 -11.33 7.40 0.15
N MET A 44 -12.34 6.84 0.86
CA MET A 44 -13.24 5.85 0.28
C MET A 44 -13.99 6.44 -0.92
N GLU A 45 -14.41 7.68 -0.85
CA GLU A 45 -15.10 8.38 -1.94
C GLU A 45 -14.27 8.39 -3.22
N GLU A 46 -13.00 8.76 -3.12
CA GLU A 46 -12.11 8.80 -4.27
C GLU A 46 -11.77 7.40 -4.77
N ARG A 47 -11.62 6.42 -3.87
CA ARG A 47 -11.41 5.03 -4.25
C ARG A 47 -12.58 4.46 -5.06
N ILE A 48 -13.80 4.80 -4.69
CA ILE A 48 -14.99 4.40 -5.43
C ILE A 48 -14.96 4.98 -6.85
N LYS A 49 -14.60 6.26 -7.01
CA LYS A 49 -14.47 6.89 -8.32
C LYS A 49 -13.44 6.21 -9.21
N ARG A 50 -12.34 5.74 -8.63
CA ARG A 50 -11.23 5.10 -9.34
C ARG A 50 -11.40 3.59 -9.51
N ASP A 51 -12.45 3.03 -8.95
CA ASP A 51 -12.65 1.57 -8.85
C ASP A 51 -13.09 0.97 -10.19
N LYS A 52 -12.13 0.64 -11.02
CA LYS A 52 -12.37 0.01 -12.33
C LYS A 52 -12.96 -1.40 -12.22
N LYS A 53 -12.68 -2.10 -11.12
CA LYS A 53 -13.20 -3.46 -10.86
C LYS A 53 -14.58 -3.45 -10.23
N LYS A 54 -15.10 -2.30 -9.84
CA LYS A 54 -16.39 -2.12 -9.17
C LYS A 54 -16.56 -3.03 -7.96
N LEU A 55 -15.57 -3.01 -7.06
CA LEU A 55 -15.56 -3.82 -5.84
C LEU A 55 -16.25 -3.13 -4.67
N TYR A 56 -16.06 -1.80 -4.52
CA TYR A 56 -16.47 -1.08 -3.32
C TYR A 56 -17.98 -0.91 -3.21
N LEU A 57 -18.67 -0.44 -4.24
CA LEU A 57 -20.12 -0.26 -4.16
C LEU A 57 -20.88 -1.57 -3.91
N PRO A 58 -20.59 -2.66 -4.63
CA PRO A 58 -21.20 -3.95 -4.30
C PRO A 58 -20.86 -4.44 -2.89
N ALA A 59 -19.64 -4.22 -2.41
CA ALA A 59 -19.24 -4.60 -1.06
C ALA A 59 -19.99 -3.79 0.00
N LEU A 60 -20.14 -2.48 -0.18
CA LEU A 60 -20.90 -1.62 0.73
C LEU A 60 -22.38 -2.00 0.78
N ASN A 61 -22.93 -2.51 -0.32
CA ASN A 61 -24.31 -2.99 -0.40
C ASN A 61 -24.46 -4.45 0.07
N GLY A 62 -23.38 -5.09 0.54
CA GLY A 62 -23.42 -6.47 0.99
C GLY A 62 -23.42 -7.52 -0.12
N GLU A 63 -23.25 -7.11 -1.37
CA GLU A 63 -23.25 -8.02 -2.54
C GLU A 63 -21.92 -8.73 -2.74
N LYS A 64 -20.82 -8.15 -2.24
CA LYS A 64 -19.48 -8.74 -2.27
C LYS A 64 -18.89 -8.78 -0.87
N LYS A 65 -18.08 -9.81 -0.61
CA LYS A 65 -17.36 -10.01 0.66
C LYS A 65 -15.85 -10.02 0.44
N HIS A 66 -15.10 -9.96 1.51
CA HIS A 66 -13.63 -9.98 1.52
C HIS A 66 -13.00 -8.80 0.77
N VAL A 67 -13.62 -7.63 0.86
CA VAL A 67 -13.07 -6.38 0.33
C VAL A 67 -12.43 -5.60 1.47
N VAL A 68 -11.14 -5.33 1.37
CA VAL A 68 -10.39 -4.60 2.40
C VAL A 68 -10.96 -3.19 2.57
N ASP A 69 -11.06 -2.74 3.83
CA ASP A 69 -11.63 -1.47 4.27
C ASP A 69 -13.16 -1.36 4.07
N VAL A 70 -13.82 -2.46 3.73
CA VAL A 70 -15.28 -2.56 3.75
C VAL A 70 -15.70 -3.63 4.76
N ASP A 71 -15.44 -4.91 4.47
CA ASP A 71 -15.73 -6.02 5.38
C ASP A 71 -14.46 -6.66 5.96
N ILE A 72 -13.29 -6.39 5.40
CA ILE A 72 -12.00 -6.75 5.98
C ILE A 72 -11.36 -5.45 6.51
N PRO A 73 -11.03 -5.35 7.80
CA PRO A 73 -10.40 -4.16 8.35
C PRO A 73 -9.08 -3.84 7.67
N PHE A 74 -8.85 -2.55 7.39
CA PHE A 74 -7.54 -2.05 6.99
C PHE A 74 -6.93 -1.30 8.17
N GLU A 75 -5.86 -1.84 8.72
CA GLU A 75 -5.13 -1.18 9.80
C GLU A 75 -4.19 -0.14 9.22
N LYS A 76 -4.43 1.14 9.55
CA LYS A 76 -3.59 2.23 9.06
C LYS A 76 -2.15 2.05 9.52
N PRO A 77 -1.15 2.23 8.63
CA PRO A 77 0.26 2.13 9.02
C PRO A 77 0.62 3.14 10.11
N ILE A 78 1.28 2.66 11.16
CA ILE A 78 1.77 3.51 12.25
C ILE A 78 3.25 3.84 12.13
N ASN A 79 3.99 3.06 11.33
CA ASN A 79 5.44 3.19 11.14
C ASN A 79 5.83 3.38 9.68
N ALA A 80 4.95 3.95 8.85
CA ALA A 80 5.28 4.19 7.45
C ALA A 80 6.44 5.19 7.33
N ASP A 81 7.37 4.90 6.44
CA ASP A 81 8.50 5.78 6.16
C ASP A 81 8.07 7.02 5.38
N LEU A 82 7.00 6.90 4.61
CA LEU A 82 6.43 7.98 3.82
C LEU A 82 4.92 7.80 3.73
N ILE A 83 4.19 8.89 3.93
CA ILE A 83 2.74 8.93 3.75
C ILE A 83 2.42 9.95 2.66
N ILE A 84 1.71 9.53 1.62
CA ILE A 84 1.33 10.42 0.51
C ILE A 84 -0.19 10.39 0.35
N ASP A 85 -0.81 11.56 0.39
CA ASP A 85 -2.21 11.71 0.01
C ASP A 85 -2.27 11.79 -1.52
N VAL A 86 -2.87 10.79 -2.15
CA VAL A 86 -2.85 10.63 -3.61
C VAL A 86 -4.06 11.21 -4.32
N GLU A 87 -4.96 11.89 -3.60
CA GLU A 87 -6.22 12.37 -4.19
C GLU A 87 -6.02 13.41 -5.28
N ASN A 88 -5.06 14.32 -5.11
CA ASN A 88 -4.89 15.48 -5.98
C ASN A 88 -3.55 15.52 -6.70
N ILE A 89 -2.85 14.42 -6.80
CA ILE A 89 -1.55 14.37 -7.49
C ILE A 89 -1.50 13.21 -8.49
N SER A 90 -0.70 13.40 -9.53
CA SER A 90 -0.53 12.39 -10.57
C SER A 90 0.39 11.25 -10.13
N PRO A 91 0.30 10.08 -10.78
CA PRO A 91 1.27 9.00 -10.53
C PRO A 91 2.73 9.43 -10.73
N ASP A 92 3.02 10.28 -11.68
CA ASP A 92 4.37 10.80 -11.90
C ASP A 92 4.87 11.61 -10.73
N GLU A 93 4.03 12.47 -10.16
CA GLU A 93 4.36 13.26 -8.97
C GLU A 93 4.56 12.37 -7.75
N ILE A 94 3.75 11.34 -7.61
CA ILE A 94 3.89 10.35 -6.53
C ILE A 94 5.24 9.65 -6.64
N SER A 95 5.60 9.18 -7.82
CA SER A 95 6.89 8.52 -8.08
C SER A 95 8.07 9.42 -7.74
N LYS A 96 8.01 10.69 -8.16
CA LYS A 96 9.06 11.67 -7.84
C LYS A 96 9.20 11.88 -6.33
N LYS A 97 8.10 12.00 -5.60
CA LYS A 97 8.12 12.14 -4.16
C LYS A 97 8.76 10.94 -3.47
N ILE A 98 8.43 9.74 -3.92
CA ILE A 98 9.02 8.51 -3.36
C ILE A 98 10.53 8.49 -3.59
N ILE A 99 10.97 8.77 -4.80
CA ILE A 99 12.39 8.79 -5.15
C ILE A 99 13.15 9.81 -4.30
N GLU A 100 12.64 11.04 -4.19
CA GLU A 100 13.28 12.10 -3.43
C GLU A 100 13.34 11.81 -1.93
N ARG A 101 12.21 11.38 -1.35
CA ARG A 101 12.08 11.16 0.09
C ARG A 101 12.86 9.95 0.57
N LEU A 102 12.91 8.89 -0.21
CA LEU A 102 13.65 7.67 0.13
C LEU A 102 15.07 7.66 -0.42
N LYS A 103 15.46 8.70 -1.14
CA LYS A 103 16.81 8.86 -1.72
C LYS A 103 17.21 7.67 -2.59
N LEU A 104 16.29 7.29 -3.43
CA LEU A 104 16.50 6.18 -4.38
C LEU A 104 17.30 6.57 -5.62
#